data_9c0dbcf3b4863621fd7970630aedc295
#
_entry.id   9c0dbcf3b4863621fd7970630aedc295
#
_cell.length_a   1.000
_cell.length_b   1.000
_cell.length_c   1.000
_cell.angle_alpha   90.00
_cell.angle_beta   90.00
_cell.angle_gamma   90.00
#
_symmetry.space_group_name_H-M   'P 1'
#
loop_
_entity.id
_entity.type
_entity.pdbx_description
1 polymer ?
#
loop_
_entity_poly.entity_id
_entity_poly.type
_entity_poly.pdbx_seq_one_letter_code
_entity_poly.pdbx_strand_id
1 'polypeptide(L)'
;MLVLHAAFHKGCLHLWGESSPPEEEPTTSQQKATETYPYRTAISVLLDSLVQADLSLQANGQAAGEQTIWLPAQGGVPLPSSPLVAEPPKSRKPPTLTPWKLPTLVLTPADTVPLLARVRERPALAPGLVASDDLRYWSEALQLAGALVYRRHVLPDLVEQRRGAYRAGWTPVFLGEDGARLERLARALPPAARAIGSDRRALPDSAPRDVLREFLAWIVDHLIRQSAAFPTVKRVGATSASLHGQWLHALQQPDGALEGDPAELRQLVKQIRDWQRPLLRLINAPYRLCFRLEEPGFDEKDAAALFFPDAGTEWRVHYLLQAREDPSLLVSAAAVWKPQRGTGEGLKTLGPKAREGLLASLGQAASLCPAIETSLKEATPVGYGLDTEGAFRFLGEEAPLLEQNGFGVMLPASWAGRRRAKLAARAQAKTRFESKAGMTLDRVLDVEWEIVLGETGLTPRELLALAQLKAPLVRVRGQWVQLSAAEIQAALALQQQRGAAFTGRELLRLALGADTVKGLEVSGVNADGPLGELLAGLAQGDRIAPLPPPPGLTATLRPYQTRGYAWLEFLTRWGLGACLADDMGLGKTVQTLALLQRLREAGEARPALLVCPTSLVGN
;
A
#
# COMPACT_ATOMS: atom_id res chain seq x y z
N MET A 1 -9.10 -16.25 -27.89
CA MET A 1 -8.56 -15.66 -26.62
C MET A 1 -7.05 -15.72 -26.70
N LEU A 2 -6.36 -14.62 -26.35
CA LEU A 2 -4.89 -14.50 -26.33
C LEU A 2 -4.44 -14.20 -24.90
N VAL A 3 -3.51 -15.00 -24.37
CA VAL A 3 -2.88 -14.80 -23.05
C VAL A 3 -1.49 -14.25 -23.27
N LEU A 4 -1.21 -13.10 -22.64
CA LEU A 4 0.10 -12.43 -22.69
C LEU A 4 0.99 -12.86 -21.55
N HIS A 5 2.23 -13.20 -21.86
CA HIS A 5 3.28 -13.59 -20.93
C HIS A 5 4.50 -12.72 -21.05
N ALA A 6 5.26 -12.56 -19.96
CA ALA A 6 6.51 -11.84 -19.98
C ALA A 6 7.57 -12.47 -19.07
N ALA A 7 8.80 -12.57 -19.58
CA ALA A 7 9.98 -12.96 -18.80
C ALA A 7 11.09 -11.93 -18.93
N PHE A 8 11.78 -11.65 -17.83
CA PHE A 8 12.94 -10.76 -17.83
C PHE A 8 14.23 -11.57 -17.95
N HIS A 9 15.02 -11.24 -18.95
CA HIS A 9 16.28 -11.92 -19.22
C HIS A 9 17.32 -10.97 -19.83
N LYS A 10 18.53 -10.96 -19.30
CA LYS A 10 19.68 -10.18 -19.80
C LYS A 10 19.37 -8.70 -20.03
N GLY A 11 18.71 -8.06 -19.05
CA GLY A 11 18.40 -6.63 -19.11
C GLY A 11 17.28 -6.24 -20.08
N CYS A 12 16.44 -7.19 -20.50
CA CYS A 12 15.30 -6.96 -21.39
C CYS A 12 14.06 -7.73 -20.90
N LEU A 13 12.89 -7.16 -21.13
CA LEU A 13 11.62 -7.86 -20.94
C LEU A 13 11.18 -8.46 -22.27
N HIS A 14 10.99 -9.77 -22.30
CA HIS A 14 10.53 -10.52 -23.45
C HIS A 14 9.05 -10.82 -23.30
N LEU A 15 8.25 -10.42 -24.28
CA LEU A 15 6.80 -10.63 -24.31
C LEU A 15 6.47 -11.70 -25.37
N TRP A 16 5.56 -12.64 -25.03
CA TRP A 16 5.00 -13.60 -25.98
C TRP A 16 3.52 -13.82 -25.71
N GLY A 17 2.83 -14.41 -26.68
CA GLY A 17 1.41 -14.73 -26.58
C GLY A 17 1.15 -16.22 -26.70
N GLU A 18 0.16 -16.70 -25.94
CA GLU A 18 -0.45 -18.01 -26.09
C GLU A 18 -1.88 -17.88 -26.61
N SER A 19 -2.24 -18.64 -27.63
CA SER A 19 -3.60 -18.73 -28.16
C SER A 19 -3.98 -20.17 -28.46
N SER A 20 -5.27 -20.49 -28.48
CA SER A 20 -5.73 -21.80 -28.90
C SER A 20 -5.29 -22.07 -30.34
N PRO A 21 -4.79 -23.27 -30.66
CA PRO A 21 -4.45 -23.62 -32.03
C PRO A 21 -5.70 -23.53 -32.92
N PRO A 22 -5.58 -23.19 -34.21
CA PRO A 22 -6.69 -23.25 -35.14
C PRO A 22 -7.26 -24.66 -35.20
N GLU A 23 -8.57 -24.80 -35.39
CA GLU A 23 -9.33 -26.08 -35.31
C GLU A 23 -8.99 -27.11 -36.41
N GLU A 24 -8.03 -26.89 -37.28
CA GLU A 24 -7.65 -27.80 -38.35
C GLU A 24 -6.22 -28.32 -38.15
N GLU A 25 -6.09 -29.52 -37.62
CA GLU A 25 -5.47 -30.78 -38.07
C GLU A 25 -5.25 -31.75 -36.90
N PRO A 26 -5.86 -32.95 -36.92
CA PRO A 26 -5.43 -34.03 -36.06
C PRO A 26 -4.13 -34.60 -36.65
N THR A 27 -3.00 -34.15 -36.19
CA THR A 27 -1.71 -34.78 -36.53
C THR A 27 -1.60 -36.16 -35.86
N THR A 28 -2.14 -37.15 -36.55
CA THR A 28 -1.72 -38.54 -36.48
C THR A 28 -0.33 -38.61 -37.16
N SER A 29 0.71 -38.62 -36.36
CA SER A 29 1.89 -39.47 -36.55
C SER A 29 2.99 -39.08 -35.59
N GLN A 30 3.63 -40.10 -35.04
CA GLN A 30 4.90 -40.07 -34.31
C GLN A 30 6.01 -39.39 -35.13
N GLN A 31 5.97 -38.07 -35.25
CA GLN A 31 7.12 -37.29 -35.67
C GLN A 31 7.82 -36.77 -34.42
N LYS A 32 9.14 -37.01 -34.37
CA LYS A 32 10.11 -36.48 -33.40
C LYS A 32 9.72 -35.07 -33.01
N ALA A 33 9.64 -34.84 -31.68
CA ALA A 33 9.27 -33.57 -31.05
C ALA A 33 9.79 -32.40 -31.89
N THR A 34 8.90 -31.74 -32.59
CA THR A 34 9.18 -30.44 -33.19
C THR A 34 9.40 -29.50 -32.02
N GLU A 35 10.56 -28.88 -31.93
CA GLU A 35 10.97 -27.93 -30.87
C GLU A 35 10.05 -26.71 -30.75
N THR A 36 8.97 -26.68 -31.52
CA THR A 36 8.06 -25.52 -31.67
C THR A 36 6.81 -25.66 -30.80
N TYR A 37 6.48 -24.63 -30.03
CA TYR A 37 5.33 -24.60 -29.11
C TYR A 37 4.00 -24.51 -29.87
N PRO A 38 3.03 -25.45 -29.67
CA PRO A 38 1.79 -25.47 -30.45
C PRO A 38 0.85 -24.28 -30.20
N TYR A 39 0.85 -23.71 -28.99
CA TYR A 39 0.00 -22.58 -28.61
C TYR A 39 0.64 -21.21 -28.85
N ARG A 40 1.77 -21.17 -29.58
CA ARG A 40 2.45 -19.91 -29.88
C ARG A 40 1.57 -18.98 -30.72
N THR A 41 1.62 -17.69 -30.40
CA THR A 41 1.02 -16.64 -31.21
C THR A 41 2.10 -16.00 -32.10
N ALA A 42 1.78 -15.73 -33.37
CA ALA A 42 2.66 -14.98 -34.25
C ALA A 42 2.84 -13.53 -33.77
N ILE A 43 4.04 -12.97 -33.95
CA ILE A 43 4.33 -11.59 -33.50
C ILE A 43 3.41 -10.56 -34.14
N SER A 44 3.02 -10.72 -35.41
CA SER A 44 2.07 -9.84 -36.08
C SER A 44 0.72 -9.78 -35.35
N VAL A 45 0.17 -10.95 -34.98
CA VAL A 45 -1.10 -11.05 -34.25
C VAL A 45 -0.97 -10.45 -32.84
N LEU A 46 0.19 -10.65 -32.20
CA LEU A 46 0.50 -10.05 -30.90
C LEU A 46 0.51 -8.53 -30.97
N LEU A 47 1.20 -7.96 -31.96
CA LEU A 47 1.27 -6.51 -32.18
C LEU A 47 -0.11 -5.91 -32.50
N ASP A 48 -0.88 -6.54 -33.40
CA ASP A 48 -2.24 -6.10 -33.74
C ASP A 48 -3.15 -6.09 -32.50
N SER A 49 -3.05 -7.11 -31.65
CA SER A 49 -3.82 -7.20 -30.40
C SER A 49 -3.43 -6.12 -29.39
N LEU A 50 -2.15 -5.76 -29.31
CA LEU A 50 -1.67 -4.68 -28.46
C LEU A 50 -2.15 -3.31 -28.97
N VAL A 51 -2.15 -3.07 -30.27
CA VAL A 51 -2.69 -1.85 -30.90
C VAL A 51 -4.19 -1.73 -30.62
N GLN A 52 -4.96 -2.83 -30.72
CA GLN A 52 -6.39 -2.84 -30.37
C GLN A 52 -6.64 -2.54 -28.88
N ALA A 53 -5.68 -2.85 -28.01
CA ALA A 53 -5.71 -2.53 -26.59
C ALA A 53 -5.26 -1.09 -26.28
N ASP A 54 -5.06 -0.24 -27.29
CA ASP A 54 -4.53 1.13 -27.17
C ASP A 54 -3.10 1.17 -26.58
N LEU A 55 -2.32 0.12 -26.86
CA LEU A 55 -0.92 -0.05 -26.48
C LEU A 55 -0.06 -0.06 -27.75
N SER A 56 0.16 1.13 -28.33
CA SER A 56 1.11 1.26 -29.44
C SER A 56 2.54 1.20 -28.88
N LEU A 57 3.19 0.06 -29.05
CA LEU A 57 4.62 -0.05 -28.79
C LEU A 57 5.37 0.80 -29.84
N GLN A 58 6.34 1.58 -29.39
CA GLN A 58 7.17 2.34 -30.32
C GLN A 58 7.91 1.35 -31.21
N ALA A 59 7.65 1.40 -32.52
CA ALA A 59 7.99 0.40 -33.53
C ALA A 59 9.52 0.18 -33.78
N ASN A 60 10.37 0.58 -32.89
CA ASN A 60 11.79 0.22 -32.85
C ASN A 60 12.04 -1.12 -32.12
N GLY A 61 10.97 -1.85 -31.75
CA GLY A 61 11.10 -3.20 -31.23
C GLY A 61 11.69 -4.10 -32.29
N GLN A 62 12.99 -4.36 -32.21
CA GLN A 62 13.59 -5.48 -32.93
C GLN A 62 12.81 -6.71 -32.52
N ALA A 63 12.06 -7.30 -33.47
CA ALA A 63 11.50 -8.61 -33.26
C ALA A 63 12.65 -9.52 -32.86
N ALA A 64 12.75 -9.89 -31.60
CA ALA A 64 13.73 -10.85 -31.19
C ALA A 64 13.38 -12.15 -31.90
N GLY A 65 14.37 -12.81 -32.42
CA GLY A 65 14.18 -14.14 -32.99
C GLY A 65 13.57 -15.11 -31.98
N GLU A 66 13.38 -16.34 -32.39
CA GLU A 66 12.89 -17.41 -31.53
C GLU A 66 13.75 -17.52 -30.25
N GLN A 67 13.10 -17.57 -29.09
CA GLN A 67 13.74 -17.82 -27.80
C GLN A 67 13.36 -19.20 -27.27
N THR A 68 14.30 -19.87 -26.60
CA THR A 68 14.00 -21.10 -25.87
C THR A 68 13.37 -20.77 -24.52
N ILE A 69 12.09 -21.13 -24.38
CA ILE A 69 11.31 -20.91 -23.15
C ILE A 69 10.94 -22.26 -22.55
N TRP A 70 11.21 -22.44 -21.27
CA TRP A 70 10.91 -23.66 -20.53
C TRP A 70 9.49 -23.58 -19.95
N LEU A 71 8.56 -24.32 -20.55
CA LEU A 71 7.16 -24.35 -20.17
C LEU A 71 6.75 -25.73 -19.66
N PRO A 72 5.70 -25.83 -18.84
CA PRO A 72 5.22 -27.09 -18.31
C PRO A 72 4.66 -27.98 -19.43
N ALA A 73 5.05 -29.25 -19.40
CA ALA A 73 4.55 -30.28 -20.30
C ALA A 73 4.23 -31.56 -19.52
N GLN A 74 3.27 -32.34 -19.99
CA GLN A 74 2.88 -33.60 -19.39
C GLN A 74 3.00 -34.73 -20.41
N GLY A 75 3.94 -35.66 -20.18
CA GLY A 75 4.24 -36.72 -21.14
C GLY A 75 4.73 -36.23 -22.51
N GLY A 76 5.39 -35.07 -22.55
CA GLY A 76 5.85 -34.42 -23.79
C GLY A 76 4.79 -33.52 -24.47
N VAL A 77 3.57 -33.48 -23.96
CA VAL A 77 2.50 -32.60 -24.46
C VAL A 77 2.55 -31.29 -23.67
N PRO A 78 2.64 -30.12 -24.31
CA PRO A 78 2.68 -28.83 -23.63
C PRO A 78 1.34 -28.54 -22.94
N LEU A 79 1.42 -27.92 -21.75
CA LEU A 79 0.27 -27.46 -21.00
C LEU A 79 0.13 -25.95 -21.22
N PRO A 80 -0.94 -25.51 -21.91
CA PRO A 80 -1.20 -24.09 -22.08
C PRO A 80 -1.69 -23.44 -20.79
N SER A 81 -1.70 -22.13 -20.78
CA SER A 81 -2.20 -21.33 -19.65
C SER A 81 -3.67 -21.61 -19.33
N SER A 82 -4.04 -21.59 -18.05
CA SER A 82 -5.37 -21.99 -17.56
C SER A 82 -6.55 -21.28 -18.26
N PRO A 83 -6.47 -20.01 -18.69
CA PRO A 83 -7.55 -19.39 -19.45
C PRO A 83 -7.85 -20.02 -20.80
N LEU A 84 -6.90 -20.80 -21.36
CA LEU A 84 -7.06 -21.48 -22.65
C LEU A 84 -7.57 -22.91 -22.53
N VAL A 85 -7.72 -23.44 -21.31
CA VAL A 85 -8.09 -24.83 -21.04
C VAL A 85 -9.44 -24.88 -20.33
N ALA A 86 -10.44 -25.53 -20.93
CA ALA A 86 -11.74 -25.72 -20.30
C ALA A 86 -11.70 -26.73 -19.12
N GLU A 87 -10.85 -27.76 -19.22
CA GLU A 87 -10.64 -28.75 -18.14
C GLU A 87 -9.15 -29.10 -18.01
N PRO A 88 -8.61 -29.14 -16.79
CA PRO A 88 -7.23 -29.55 -16.58
C PRO A 88 -7.05 -31.05 -16.94
N PRO A 89 -5.93 -31.43 -17.53
CA PRO A 89 -5.68 -32.83 -17.91
C PRO A 89 -5.68 -33.76 -16.69
N LYS A 90 -6.45 -34.83 -16.76
CA LYS A 90 -6.64 -35.84 -15.69
C LYS A 90 -5.44 -36.81 -15.63
N SER A 91 -4.23 -36.34 -15.43
CA SER A 91 -3.06 -37.20 -15.30
C SER A 91 -2.49 -37.20 -13.88
N ARG A 92 -2.08 -38.38 -13.41
CA ARG A 92 -1.46 -38.56 -12.08
C ARG A 92 0.04 -38.21 -12.04
N LYS A 93 0.69 -37.97 -13.19
CA LYS A 93 2.11 -37.62 -13.24
C LYS A 93 2.27 -36.12 -13.11
N PRO A 94 3.22 -35.64 -12.29
CA PRO A 94 3.49 -34.21 -12.19
C PRO A 94 4.01 -33.65 -13.53
N PRO A 95 3.69 -32.41 -13.89
CA PRO A 95 4.24 -31.77 -15.09
C PRO A 95 5.75 -31.59 -14.96
N THR A 96 6.44 -31.70 -16.09
CA THR A 96 7.89 -31.45 -16.22
C THR A 96 8.12 -30.22 -17.08
N LEU A 97 9.18 -29.47 -16.81
CA LEU A 97 9.58 -28.35 -17.67
C LEU A 97 10.25 -28.89 -18.93
N THR A 98 9.81 -28.42 -20.09
CA THR A 98 10.32 -28.79 -21.41
C THR A 98 10.68 -27.53 -22.19
N PRO A 99 11.81 -27.49 -22.90
CA PRO A 99 12.21 -26.35 -23.71
C PRO A 99 11.39 -26.28 -25.01
N TRP A 100 10.87 -25.10 -25.30
CA TRP A 100 10.11 -24.79 -26.50
C TRP A 100 10.66 -23.56 -27.20
N LYS A 101 10.67 -23.53 -28.51
CA LYS A 101 11.02 -22.35 -29.30
C LYS A 101 9.77 -21.51 -29.55
N LEU A 102 9.77 -20.28 -29.08
CA LEU A 102 8.68 -19.32 -29.25
C LEU A 102 9.21 -17.99 -29.81
N PRO A 103 8.43 -17.34 -30.68
CA PRO A 103 8.72 -15.98 -31.07
C PRO A 103 8.42 -15.03 -29.90
N THR A 104 9.36 -14.16 -29.58
CA THR A 104 9.22 -13.17 -28.51
C THR A 104 9.48 -11.77 -29.02
N LEU A 105 8.75 -10.80 -28.46
CA LEU A 105 8.98 -9.39 -28.66
C LEU A 105 9.84 -8.84 -27.52
N VAL A 106 10.98 -8.23 -27.83
CA VAL A 106 11.84 -7.59 -26.84
C VAL A 106 11.34 -6.18 -26.59
N LEU A 107 10.98 -5.89 -25.35
CA LEU A 107 10.48 -4.56 -24.95
C LEU A 107 11.62 -3.70 -24.42
N THR A 108 11.63 -2.43 -24.84
CA THR A 108 12.43 -1.38 -24.20
C THR A 108 11.79 -0.96 -22.88
N PRO A 109 12.51 -0.25 -21.98
CA PRO A 109 11.87 0.32 -20.78
C PRO A 109 10.73 1.27 -21.13
N ALA A 110 10.87 2.04 -22.23
CA ALA A 110 9.84 2.98 -22.72
C ALA A 110 8.54 2.28 -23.13
N ASP A 111 8.61 1.08 -23.68
CA ASP A 111 7.45 0.25 -24.04
C ASP A 111 6.91 -0.53 -22.82
N THR A 112 7.82 -0.95 -21.94
CA THR A 112 7.48 -1.76 -20.76
C THR A 112 6.64 -0.98 -19.74
N VAL A 113 7.00 0.27 -19.46
CA VAL A 113 6.31 1.09 -18.43
C VAL A 113 4.82 1.29 -18.75
N PRO A 114 4.40 1.77 -19.94
CA PRO A 114 2.99 1.92 -20.26
C PRO A 114 2.23 0.58 -20.31
N LEU A 115 2.84 -0.48 -20.82
CA LEU A 115 2.23 -1.81 -20.84
C LEU A 115 1.92 -2.29 -19.42
N LEU A 116 2.90 -2.29 -18.53
CA LEU A 116 2.73 -2.77 -17.17
C LEU A 116 1.81 -1.88 -16.33
N ALA A 117 1.78 -0.57 -16.58
CA ALA A 117 0.83 0.35 -15.96
C ALA A 117 -0.61 0.00 -16.37
N ARG A 118 -0.83 -0.29 -17.66
CA ARG A 118 -2.15 -0.68 -18.19
C ARG A 118 -2.64 -2.01 -17.63
N VAL A 119 -1.75 -3.01 -17.49
CA VAL A 119 -2.06 -4.31 -16.86
C VAL A 119 -2.60 -4.14 -15.45
N ARG A 120 -2.11 -3.17 -14.71
CA ARG A 120 -2.59 -2.84 -13.39
C ARG A 120 -4.01 -2.28 -13.37
N GLU A 121 -4.27 -1.32 -14.25
CA GLU A 121 -5.56 -0.63 -14.30
C GLU A 121 -6.70 -1.55 -14.75
N ARG A 122 -6.38 -2.49 -15.66
CA ARG A 122 -7.36 -3.39 -16.27
C ARG A 122 -6.79 -4.80 -16.43
N PRO A 123 -7.25 -5.77 -15.63
CA PRO A 123 -6.82 -7.18 -15.75
C PRO A 123 -7.13 -7.79 -17.12
N ALA A 124 -8.21 -7.36 -17.79
CA ALA A 124 -8.50 -7.65 -19.18
C ALA A 124 -8.10 -6.41 -20.01
N LEU A 125 -7.01 -6.51 -20.76
CA LEU A 125 -6.44 -5.41 -21.53
C LEU A 125 -7.37 -4.98 -22.68
N ALA A 126 -8.02 -5.97 -23.34
CA ALA A 126 -9.05 -5.80 -24.36
C ALA A 126 -9.96 -7.03 -24.39
N PRO A 127 -11.10 -7.02 -25.09
CA PRO A 127 -11.91 -8.21 -25.32
C PRO A 127 -11.06 -9.32 -25.96
N GLY A 128 -10.94 -10.46 -25.28
CA GLY A 128 -10.13 -11.60 -25.72
C GLY A 128 -8.62 -11.50 -25.47
N LEU A 129 -8.11 -10.43 -24.83
CA LEU A 129 -6.71 -10.25 -24.49
C LEU A 129 -6.53 -10.20 -22.96
N VAL A 130 -5.85 -11.19 -22.39
CA VAL A 130 -5.70 -11.38 -20.94
C VAL A 130 -4.23 -11.38 -20.54
N ALA A 131 -3.90 -10.68 -19.44
CA ALA A 131 -2.58 -10.73 -18.84
C ALA A 131 -2.42 -11.97 -17.96
N SER A 132 -1.32 -12.71 -18.12
CA SER A 132 -0.94 -13.82 -17.25
C SER A 132 -0.43 -13.36 -15.88
N ASP A 133 -0.22 -14.28 -14.96
CA ASP A 133 0.28 -13.98 -13.62
C ASP A 133 1.71 -13.45 -13.63
N ASP A 134 2.56 -13.88 -14.56
CA ASP A 134 3.91 -13.35 -14.74
C ASP A 134 3.90 -11.90 -15.22
N LEU A 135 3.00 -11.54 -16.13
CA LEU A 135 2.87 -10.16 -16.58
C LEU A 135 2.30 -9.25 -15.46
N ARG A 136 1.34 -9.75 -14.68
CA ARG A 136 0.83 -9.06 -13.48
C ARG A 136 1.91 -8.87 -12.43
N TYR A 137 2.75 -9.89 -12.23
CA TYR A 137 3.89 -9.80 -11.33
C TYR A 137 4.84 -8.65 -11.70
N TRP A 138 5.19 -8.50 -12.98
CA TRP A 138 6.03 -7.39 -13.44
C TRP A 138 5.36 -6.04 -13.26
N SER A 139 4.04 -5.97 -13.35
CA SER A 139 3.28 -4.77 -13.02
C SER A 139 3.39 -4.38 -11.54
N GLU A 140 3.37 -5.34 -10.63
CA GLU A 140 3.63 -5.10 -9.19
C GLU A 140 5.09 -4.68 -8.93
N ALA A 141 6.05 -5.25 -9.66
CA ALA A 141 7.45 -4.86 -9.59
C ALA A 141 7.67 -3.41 -10.08
N LEU A 142 6.97 -2.99 -11.14
CA LEU A 142 6.98 -1.59 -11.62
C LEU A 142 6.54 -0.61 -10.53
N GLN A 143 5.56 -1.00 -9.70
CA GLN A 143 5.12 -0.14 -8.59
C GLN A 143 6.17 0.04 -7.52
N LEU A 144 6.92 -1.02 -7.21
CA LEU A 144 8.06 -0.90 -6.31
C LEU A 144 9.10 0.04 -6.92
N ALA A 145 9.40 -0.08 -8.23
CA ALA A 145 10.31 0.83 -8.92
C ALA A 145 9.88 2.30 -8.82
N GLY A 146 8.60 2.59 -9.07
CA GLY A 146 8.03 3.93 -8.93
C GLY A 146 8.11 4.48 -7.50
N ALA A 147 7.86 3.63 -6.50
CA ALA A 147 7.97 4.01 -5.09
C ALA A 147 9.42 4.35 -4.70
N LEU A 148 10.41 3.58 -5.19
CA LEU A 148 11.83 3.83 -4.96
C LEU A 148 12.28 5.17 -5.56
N VAL A 149 11.83 5.48 -6.78
CA VAL A 149 12.09 6.78 -7.43
C VAL A 149 11.43 7.92 -6.66
N TYR A 150 10.17 7.79 -6.29
CA TYR A 150 9.42 8.80 -5.53
C TYR A 150 10.09 9.11 -4.18
N ARG A 151 10.56 8.08 -3.47
CA ARG A 151 11.27 8.20 -2.18
C ARG A 151 12.74 8.60 -2.33
N ARG A 152 13.24 8.71 -3.57
CA ARG A 152 14.66 8.97 -3.87
C ARG A 152 15.61 7.91 -3.32
N HIS A 153 15.15 6.68 -3.19
CA HIS A 153 15.95 5.53 -2.75
C HIS A 153 16.77 4.96 -3.93
N VAL A 154 17.64 5.79 -4.47
CA VAL A 154 18.45 5.48 -5.65
C VAL A 154 19.86 6.08 -5.49
N LEU A 155 20.85 5.40 -6.06
CA LEU A 155 22.24 5.88 -6.09
C LEU A 155 22.74 5.92 -7.54
N PRO A 156 23.48 6.95 -7.91
CA PRO A 156 24.19 6.97 -9.18
C PRO A 156 25.35 5.96 -9.15
N ASP A 157 25.55 5.22 -10.22
CA ASP A 157 26.55 4.17 -10.35
C ASP A 157 27.28 4.29 -11.71
N LEU A 158 28.39 3.58 -11.83
CA LEU A 158 29.12 3.41 -13.07
C LEU A 158 29.50 1.93 -13.21
N VAL A 159 28.97 1.25 -14.23
CA VAL A 159 29.11 -0.18 -14.43
C VAL A 159 29.88 -0.46 -15.72
N GLU A 160 30.87 -1.32 -15.65
CA GLU A 160 31.53 -1.89 -16.82
C GLU A 160 30.60 -2.97 -17.45
N GLN A 161 30.12 -2.74 -18.67
CA GLN A 161 29.22 -3.68 -19.37
C GLN A 161 29.97 -4.75 -20.14
N ARG A 162 31.03 -4.35 -20.85
CA ARG A 162 31.95 -5.23 -21.58
C ARG A 162 33.36 -4.62 -21.48
N ARG A 163 34.39 -5.39 -21.84
CA ARG A 163 35.78 -4.93 -21.76
C ARG A 163 35.93 -3.51 -22.32
N GLY A 164 36.09 -2.51 -21.44
CA GLY A 164 36.35 -1.13 -21.79
C GLY A 164 35.12 -0.25 -22.08
N ALA A 165 33.89 -0.79 -22.09
CA ALA A 165 32.68 0.00 -22.23
C ALA A 165 32.01 0.22 -20.86
N TYR A 166 31.85 1.48 -20.47
CA TYR A 166 31.24 1.87 -19.19
C TYR A 166 29.92 2.56 -19.42
N ARG A 167 28.98 2.31 -18.50
CA ARG A 167 27.66 2.93 -18.51
C ARG A 167 27.35 3.52 -17.15
N ALA A 168 27.08 4.81 -17.13
CA ALA A 168 26.51 5.50 -15.97
C ALA A 168 25.03 5.13 -15.84
N GLY A 169 24.56 4.87 -14.63
CA GLY A 169 23.19 4.45 -14.39
C GLY A 169 22.74 4.73 -12.97
N TRP A 170 21.46 4.48 -12.70
CA TRP A 170 20.84 4.64 -11.41
C TRP A 170 20.48 3.28 -10.81
N THR A 171 20.99 2.99 -9.64
CA THR A 171 20.78 1.73 -8.94
C THR A 171 19.85 1.92 -7.75
N PRO A 172 18.79 1.10 -7.61
CA PRO A 172 17.88 1.19 -6.48
C PRO A 172 18.53 0.75 -5.17
N VAL A 173 18.13 1.42 -4.09
CA VAL A 173 18.53 1.13 -2.71
C VAL A 173 17.28 0.73 -1.92
N PHE A 174 17.35 -0.39 -1.21
CA PHE A 174 16.19 -0.94 -0.51
C PHE A 174 16.28 -0.65 0.99
N LEU A 175 15.59 0.40 1.43
CA LEU A 175 15.54 0.84 2.83
C LEU A 175 14.22 0.41 3.48
N GLY A 176 14.25 0.12 4.77
CA GLY A 176 13.05 -0.12 5.58
C GLY A 176 12.08 -1.13 4.95
N GLU A 177 10.86 -0.70 4.69
CA GLU A 177 9.81 -1.53 4.08
C GLU A 177 10.11 -1.97 2.65
N ASP A 178 10.92 -1.22 1.90
CA ASP A 178 11.26 -1.57 0.52
C ASP A 178 12.08 -2.87 0.47
N GLY A 179 12.94 -3.10 1.47
CA GLY A 179 13.66 -4.37 1.61
C GLY A 179 12.72 -5.55 1.86
N ALA A 180 11.76 -5.39 2.77
CA ALA A 180 10.76 -6.42 3.04
C ALA A 180 9.85 -6.67 1.82
N ARG A 181 9.52 -5.63 1.08
CA ARG A 181 8.73 -5.74 -0.17
C ARG A 181 9.51 -6.46 -1.27
N LEU A 182 10.80 -6.15 -1.42
CA LEU A 182 11.69 -6.88 -2.34
C LEU A 182 11.71 -8.38 -2.03
N GLU A 183 11.86 -8.77 -0.76
CA GLU A 183 11.90 -10.18 -0.35
C GLU A 183 10.56 -10.89 -0.58
N ARG A 184 9.43 -10.21 -0.32
CA ARG A 184 8.09 -10.77 -0.62
C ARG A 184 7.90 -10.99 -2.12
N LEU A 185 8.25 -10.00 -2.94
CA LEU A 185 8.16 -10.12 -4.40
C LEU A 185 9.12 -11.18 -4.94
N ALA A 186 10.35 -11.26 -4.43
CA ALA A 186 11.30 -12.30 -4.86
C ALA A 186 10.78 -13.72 -4.59
N ARG A 187 10.10 -13.94 -3.45
CA ARG A 187 9.46 -15.25 -3.16
C ARG A 187 8.25 -15.53 -4.03
N ALA A 188 7.54 -14.49 -4.43
CA ALA A 188 6.33 -14.59 -5.26
C ALA A 188 6.63 -14.64 -6.78
N LEU A 189 7.92 -14.59 -7.20
CA LEU A 189 8.30 -14.58 -8.62
C LEU A 189 7.80 -15.84 -9.32
N PRO A 190 6.86 -15.73 -10.28
CA PRO A 190 6.36 -16.88 -11.02
C PRO A 190 7.49 -17.54 -11.83
N PRO A 191 7.52 -18.87 -11.95
CA PRO A 191 8.53 -19.56 -12.79
C PRO A 191 8.54 -19.05 -14.25
N ALA A 192 7.38 -18.74 -14.82
CA ALA A 192 7.24 -18.22 -16.18
C ALA A 192 7.94 -16.86 -16.36
N ALA A 193 7.98 -16.02 -15.34
CA ALA A 193 8.65 -14.71 -15.36
C ALA A 193 10.18 -14.80 -15.59
N ARG A 194 10.78 -15.99 -15.46
CA ARG A 194 12.20 -16.29 -15.73
C ARG A 194 12.40 -17.56 -16.57
N ALA A 195 11.43 -17.91 -17.40
CA ALA A 195 11.42 -19.16 -18.14
C ALA A 195 12.38 -19.20 -19.35
N ILE A 196 13.01 -18.08 -19.71
CA ILE A 196 13.97 -18.03 -20.80
C ILE A 196 15.29 -18.70 -20.36
N GLY A 197 15.68 -19.73 -21.07
CA GLY A 197 16.87 -20.52 -20.79
C GLY A 197 17.63 -20.90 -22.04
N SER A 198 18.59 -21.81 -21.89
CA SER A 198 19.27 -22.49 -23.00
C SER A 198 18.64 -23.87 -23.24
N ASP A 199 18.89 -24.47 -24.40
CA ASP A 199 18.39 -25.82 -24.74
C ASP A 199 18.87 -26.92 -23.76
N ARG A 200 19.85 -26.64 -22.92
CA ARG A 200 20.45 -27.59 -21.97
C ARG A 200 20.10 -27.34 -20.50
N ARG A 201 19.54 -26.20 -20.13
CA ARG A 201 19.26 -25.84 -18.75
C ARG A 201 17.92 -25.15 -18.61
N ALA A 202 17.08 -25.70 -17.75
CA ALA A 202 15.69 -25.30 -17.46
C ALA A 202 15.63 -24.05 -16.64
N LEU A 203 16.35 -23.25 -16.28
CA LEU A 203 16.23 -21.95 -15.59
C LEU A 203 17.60 -21.26 -15.54
N PRO A 204 17.66 -19.93 -15.61
CA PRO A 204 18.91 -19.23 -15.34
C PRO A 204 19.40 -19.56 -13.93
N ASP A 205 20.71 -19.68 -13.75
CA ASP A 205 21.37 -19.90 -12.45
C ASP A 205 21.11 -18.72 -11.46
N SER A 206 20.50 -17.63 -11.94
CA SER A 206 20.20 -16.44 -11.14
C SER A 206 19.07 -16.69 -10.16
N ALA A 207 19.29 -16.35 -8.89
CA ALA A 207 18.26 -16.41 -7.89
C ALA A 207 17.08 -15.47 -8.23
N PRO A 208 15.83 -15.79 -7.84
CA PRO A 208 14.67 -14.93 -8.09
C PRO A 208 14.89 -13.48 -7.65
N ARG A 209 15.57 -13.28 -6.55
CA ARG A 209 15.94 -11.97 -6.02
C ARG A 209 16.83 -11.16 -6.97
N ASP A 210 17.79 -11.82 -7.61
CA ASP A 210 18.73 -11.14 -8.50
C ASP A 210 18.05 -10.72 -9.79
N VAL A 211 17.18 -11.57 -10.35
CA VAL A 211 16.36 -11.22 -11.53
C VAL A 211 15.45 -10.02 -11.24
N LEU A 212 14.79 -10.02 -10.07
CA LEU A 212 13.96 -8.89 -9.67
C LEU A 212 14.79 -7.61 -9.48
N ARG A 213 15.98 -7.70 -8.85
CA ARG A 213 16.87 -6.54 -8.68
C ARG A 213 17.36 -5.97 -10.00
N GLU A 214 17.71 -6.83 -10.95
CA GLU A 214 18.12 -6.43 -12.29
C GLU A 214 16.97 -5.70 -13.02
N PHE A 215 15.75 -6.24 -12.97
CA PHE A 215 14.56 -5.58 -13.53
C PHE A 215 14.32 -4.22 -12.87
N LEU A 216 14.36 -4.15 -11.53
CA LEU A 216 14.15 -2.90 -10.80
C LEU A 216 15.21 -1.85 -11.15
N ALA A 217 16.48 -2.24 -11.27
CA ALA A 217 17.55 -1.31 -11.67
C ALA A 217 17.31 -0.80 -13.10
N TRP A 218 16.90 -1.67 -14.01
CA TRP A 218 16.63 -1.34 -15.40
C TRP A 218 15.46 -0.34 -15.54
N ILE A 219 14.35 -0.54 -14.79
CA ILE A 219 13.19 0.35 -14.81
C ILE A 219 13.45 1.66 -14.05
N VAL A 220 14.10 1.60 -12.88
CA VAL A 220 14.45 2.78 -12.08
C VAL A 220 15.35 3.72 -12.86
N ASP A 221 16.37 3.20 -13.54
CA ASP A 221 17.27 3.99 -14.39
C ASP A 221 16.47 4.74 -15.48
N HIS A 222 15.54 4.07 -16.13
CA HIS A 222 14.66 4.67 -17.14
C HIS A 222 13.74 5.75 -16.55
N LEU A 223 13.03 5.44 -15.45
CA LEU A 223 12.09 6.39 -14.82
C LEU A 223 12.78 7.67 -14.36
N ILE A 224 14.00 7.56 -13.83
CA ILE A 224 14.78 8.71 -13.39
C ILE A 224 15.17 9.58 -14.59
N ARG A 225 15.65 8.98 -15.67
CA ARG A 225 16.04 9.71 -16.90
C ARG A 225 14.86 10.41 -17.59
N GLN A 226 13.67 9.86 -17.47
CA GLN A 226 12.41 10.45 -17.96
C GLN A 226 11.91 11.58 -17.05
N SER A 227 12.31 11.63 -15.77
CA SER A 227 11.83 12.65 -14.86
C SER A 227 12.51 13.99 -15.14
N ALA A 228 11.73 15.05 -15.40
CA ALA A 228 12.20 16.42 -15.61
C ALA A 228 12.85 17.07 -14.36
N ALA A 229 13.01 16.31 -13.28
CA ALA A 229 13.44 16.83 -11.96
C ALA A 229 14.95 16.98 -11.80
N PHE A 230 15.77 16.64 -12.79
CA PHE A 230 17.18 16.92 -12.72
C PHE A 230 17.45 18.38 -13.09
N PRO A 231 18.07 19.18 -12.22
CA PRO A 231 18.57 20.47 -12.64
C PRO A 231 19.55 20.21 -13.80
N THR A 232 19.21 20.75 -14.96
CA THR A 232 20.15 20.79 -16.08
C THR A 232 21.46 21.36 -15.57
N VAL A 233 22.47 20.53 -15.40
CA VAL A 233 23.82 21.02 -15.16
C VAL A 233 24.10 21.90 -16.36
N LYS A 234 24.10 23.23 -16.18
CA LYS A 234 24.47 24.20 -17.23
C LYS A 234 25.72 23.65 -17.89
N ARG A 235 25.67 23.45 -19.22
CA ARG A 235 26.84 23.04 -20.01
C ARG A 235 28.04 23.79 -19.54
N VAL A 236 28.87 23.19 -18.71
CA VAL A 236 30.25 23.62 -18.51
C VAL A 236 30.89 23.36 -19.87
N GLY A 237 31.41 24.41 -20.48
CA GLY A 237 31.86 24.39 -21.87
C GLY A 237 32.67 23.15 -22.21
N ALA A 238 32.44 22.61 -23.38
CA ALA A 238 32.86 21.29 -23.87
C ALA A 238 34.40 21.03 -23.89
N THR A 239 35.22 21.91 -23.36
CA THR A 239 36.71 21.85 -23.47
C THR A 239 37.44 21.53 -22.17
N SER A 240 36.77 21.35 -21.03
CA SER A 240 37.42 21.00 -19.75
C SER A 240 36.50 20.23 -18.81
N ALA A 241 35.70 19.32 -19.31
CA ALA A 241 34.90 18.50 -18.44
C ALA A 241 35.81 17.43 -17.81
N SER A 242 36.03 17.54 -16.49
CA SER A 242 36.62 16.46 -15.71
C SER A 242 35.86 15.16 -15.95
N LEU A 243 36.48 14.00 -15.82
CA LEU A 243 35.83 12.71 -15.97
C LEU A 243 34.56 12.58 -15.09
N HIS A 244 34.57 13.22 -13.91
CA HIS A 244 33.38 13.34 -13.05
C HIS A 244 32.25 14.15 -13.71
N GLY A 245 32.57 15.23 -14.42
CA GLY A 245 31.59 16.02 -15.16
C GLY A 245 30.97 15.24 -16.30
N GLN A 246 31.78 14.45 -17.01
CA GLN A 246 31.30 13.54 -18.08
C GLN A 246 30.38 12.45 -17.50
N TRP A 247 30.74 11.86 -16.35
CA TRP A 247 29.89 10.88 -15.66
C TRP A 247 28.55 11.48 -15.23
N LEU A 248 28.52 12.66 -14.61
CA LEU A 248 27.29 13.36 -14.25
C LEU A 248 26.44 13.68 -15.47
N HIS A 249 27.06 14.01 -16.60
CA HIS A 249 26.34 14.21 -17.85
C HIS A 249 25.76 12.90 -18.39
N ALA A 250 26.54 11.81 -18.40
CA ALA A 250 26.11 10.49 -18.82
C ALA A 250 24.94 9.92 -17.99
N LEU A 251 24.83 10.28 -16.69
CA LEU A 251 23.68 9.94 -15.85
C LEU A 251 22.36 10.55 -16.35
N GLN A 252 22.41 11.62 -17.15
CA GLN A 252 21.24 12.30 -17.71
C GLN A 252 20.94 11.87 -19.15
N GLN A 253 21.91 11.23 -19.85
CA GLN A 253 21.73 10.78 -21.23
C GLN A 253 21.01 9.45 -21.31
N PRO A 254 20.17 9.20 -22.32
CA PRO A 254 19.41 7.96 -22.45
C PRO A 254 20.25 6.67 -22.47
N ASP A 255 21.38 6.71 -23.14
CA ASP A 255 22.32 5.58 -23.27
C ASP A 255 23.24 5.42 -22.05
N GLY A 256 23.54 6.53 -21.36
CA GLY A 256 24.43 6.54 -20.21
C GLY A 256 25.87 6.18 -20.56
N ALA A 257 26.25 6.14 -21.84
CA ALA A 257 27.57 5.75 -22.28
C ALA A 257 28.65 6.73 -21.78
N LEU A 258 29.77 6.18 -21.30
CA LEU A 258 30.92 6.96 -20.86
C LEU A 258 32.17 6.35 -21.50
N GLU A 259 32.82 7.16 -22.31
CA GLU A 259 34.08 6.83 -22.98
C GLU A 259 35.24 7.53 -22.30
N GLY A 260 36.42 6.90 -22.27
CA GLY A 260 37.61 7.45 -21.66
C GLY A 260 38.72 6.44 -21.50
N ASP A 261 39.84 6.85 -20.94
CA ASP A 261 40.93 5.93 -20.64
C ASP A 261 40.49 4.86 -19.65
N PRO A 262 40.68 3.56 -19.97
CA PRO A 262 40.22 2.47 -19.09
C PRO A 262 40.81 2.49 -17.68
N ALA A 263 42.00 3.05 -17.48
CA ALA A 263 42.61 3.17 -16.15
C ALA A 263 41.92 4.25 -15.33
N GLU A 264 41.62 5.40 -15.93
CA GLU A 264 40.89 6.49 -15.29
C GLU A 264 39.45 6.11 -14.96
N LEU A 265 38.78 5.41 -15.89
CA LEU A 265 37.41 4.91 -15.67
C LEU A 265 37.33 3.88 -14.52
N ARG A 266 38.30 2.96 -14.42
CA ARG A 266 38.40 2.04 -13.27
C ARG A 266 38.63 2.80 -11.96
N GLN A 267 39.45 3.86 -12.00
CA GLN A 267 39.67 4.69 -10.82
C GLN A 267 38.39 5.43 -10.41
N LEU A 268 37.62 5.96 -11.37
CA LEU A 268 36.31 6.60 -11.12
C LEU A 268 35.31 5.61 -10.52
N VAL A 269 35.20 4.40 -11.05
CA VAL A 269 34.35 3.34 -10.46
C VAL A 269 34.74 3.08 -9.00
N LYS A 270 36.04 3.01 -8.70
CA LYS A 270 36.51 2.84 -7.33
C LYS A 270 36.10 3.99 -6.44
N GLN A 271 36.25 5.23 -6.90
CA GLN A 271 35.87 6.44 -6.14
C GLN A 271 34.36 6.47 -5.86
N ILE A 272 33.51 6.15 -6.86
CA ILE A 272 32.07 6.06 -6.70
C ILE A 272 31.70 5.00 -5.66
N ARG A 273 32.29 3.81 -5.74
CA ARG A 273 32.07 2.72 -4.78
C ARG A 273 32.54 3.08 -3.37
N ASP A 274 33.69 3.75 -3.25
CA ASP A 274 34.20 4.21 -1.97
C ASP A 274 33.29 5.27 -1.35
N TRP A 275 32.71 6.16 -2.18
CA TRP A 275 31.73 7.15 -1.76
C TRP A 275 30.40 6.49 -1.35
N GLN A 276 29.91 5.46 -2.06
CA GLN A 276 28.70 4.73 -1.70
C GLN A 276 28.88 3.81 -0.48
N ARG A 277 30.10 3.33 -0.23
CA ARG A 277 30.40 2.31 0.77
C ARG A 277 29.88 2.60 2.18
N PRO A 278 29.96 3.79 2.75
CA PRO A 278 29.40 4.09 4.07
C PRO A 278 27.89 3.82 4.13
N LEU A 279 27.14 4.31 3.13
CA LEU A 279 25.70 4.12 3.03
C LEU A 279 25.34 2.65 2.84
N LEU A 280 25.99 1.94 1.93
CA LEU A 280 25.76 0.52 1.69
C LEU A 280 26.09 -0.36 2.91
N ARG A 281 27.09 0.04 3.71
CA ARG A 281 27.40 -0.64 4.97
C ARG A 281 26.27 -0.50 5.99
N LEU A 282 25.67 0.68 6.10
CA LEU A 282 24.54 0.93 7.00
C LEU A 282 23.29 0.12 6.59
N ILE A 283 23.03 0.08 5.29
CA ILE A 283 21.90 -0.67 4.72
C ILE A 283 22.05 -2.18 4.98
N ASN A 284 23.27 -2.70 4.86
CA ASN A 284 23.59 -4.12 5.02
C ASN A 284 24.02 -4.50 6.45
N ALA A 285 24.02 -3.55 7.40
CA ALA A 285 24.36 -3.84 8.78
C ALA A 285 23.36 -4.85 9.38
N PRO A 286 23.82 -5.78 10.25
CA PRO A 286 22.96 -6.74 10.92
C PRO A 286 21.98 -6.11 11.92
N TYR A 287 22.07 -4.81 12.10
CA TYR A 287 21.22 -3.99 12.97
C TYR A 287 20.78 -2.71 12.26
N ARG A 288 19.76 -2.06 12.82
CA ARG A 288 19.35 -0.70 12.45
C ARG A 288 19.31 0.20 13.68
N LEU A 289 19.55 1.48 13.49
CA LEU A 289 19.34 2.48 14.54
C LEU A 289 17.84 2.68 14.75
N CYS A 290 17.44 2.69 16.03
CA CYS A 290 16.07 2.94 16.47
C CYS A 290 16.03 4.12 17.43
N PHE A 291 14.98 4.92 17.31
CA PHE A 291 14.65 6.05 18.16
C PHE A 291 13.44 5.67 19.02
N ARG A 292 13.61 5.65 20.34
CA ARG A 292 12.51 5.40 21.28
C ARG A 292 12.13 6.70 21.93
N LEU A 293 10.91 7.16 21.68
CA LEU A 293 10.33 8.27 22.43
C LEU A 293 9.81 7.77 23.78
N GLU A 294 10.25 8.36 24.86
CA GLU A 294 9.81 8.08 26.22
C GLU A 294 9.03 9.26 26.78
N GLU A 295 7.88 8.96 27.37
CA GLU A 295 7.04 9.96 28.01
C GLU A 295 7.67 10.38 29.34
N PRO A 296 7.44 11.63 29.80
CA PRO A 296 7.85 12.09 31.10
C PRO A 296 7.29 11.19 32.22
N GLY A 297 8.13 10.80 33.17
CA GLY A 297 7.71 10.06 34.35
C GLY A 297 6.82 10.94 35.25
N PHE A 298 5.80 10.34 35.88
CA PHE A 298 4.90 11.04 36.79
C PHE A 298 4.90 10.36 38.16
N ASP A 299 4.91 11.17 39.21
CA ASP A 299 4.59 10.72 40.55
C ASP A 299 3.08 10.52 40.72
N GLU A 300 2.67 9.45 41.42
CA GLU A 300 1.25 9.18 41.71
C GLU A 300 0.53 10.35 42.40
N LYS A 301 1.27 11.25 43.05
CA LYS A 301 0.73 12.46 43.68
C LYS A 301 0.18 13.50 42.68
N ASP A 302 0.70 13.48 41.48
CA ASP A 302 0.29 14.38 40.39
C ASP A 302 -0.95 13.87 39.61
N ALA A 303 -1.38 12.64 39.86
CA ALA A 303 -2.52 12.01 39.20
C ALA A 303 -3.86 12.71 39.55
N ALA A 304 -3.91 13.54 40.58
CA ALA A 304 -5.12 14.26 41.01
C ALA A 304 -5.42 15.52 40.18
N ALA A 305 -4.47 16.06 39.44
CA ALA A 305 -4.72 17.22 38.57
C ALA A 305 -5.23 16.74 37.20
N LEU A 306 -6.42 17.24 36.85
CA LEU A 306 -7.11 16.90 35.57
C LEU A 306 -6.34 17.35 34.33
N PHE A 307 -5.49 18.38 34.48
CA PHE A 307 -4.69 18.96 33.40
C PHE A 307 -3.33 19.37 33.94
N PHE A 308 -2.27 18.95 33.27
CA PHE A 308 -0.91 19.40 33.56
C PHE A 308 -0.44 20.41 32.53
N PRO A 309 -0.18 21.66 32.95
CA PRO A 309 0.60 22.57 32.12
C PRO A 309 2.04 22.12 32.07
N ASP A 310 2.66 22.42 30.98
CA ASP A 310 3.94 22.00 30.41
C ASP A 310 5.22 22.36 31.21
N ALA A 311 5.11 22.89 32.40
CA ALA A 311 6.26 23.41 33.15
C ALA A 311 7.11 22.27 33.72
N GLY A 312 8.07 21.81 32.92
CA GLY A 312 9.14 20.93 33.37
C GLY A 312 9.06 19.47 32.92
N THR A 313 8.14 19.11 32.04
CA THR A 313 8.04 17.74 31.50
C THR A 313 9.01 17.54 30.34
N GLU A 314 10.11 16.87 30.58
CA GLU A 314 11.10 16.54 29.56
C GLU A 314 10.76 15.19 28.91
N TRP A 315 10.38 15.21 27.64
CA TRP A 315 10.32 14.03 26.80
C TRP A 315 11.73 13.62 26.40
N ARG A 316 11.98 12.34 26.25
CA ARG A 316 13.31 11.87 25.92
C ARG A 316 13.31 10.90 24.74
N VAL A 317 14.14 11.15 23.75
CA VAL A 317 14.39 10.22 22.65
C VAL A 317 15.66 9.45 22.96
N HIS A 318 15.55 8.12 23.09
CA HIS A 318 16.68 7.23 23.33
C HIS A 318 17.14 6.57 22.03
N TYR A 319 18.43 6.39 21.90
CA TYR A 319 19.06 5.67 20.80
C TYR A 319 19.27 4.21 21.14
N LEU A 320 18.80 3.33 20.24
CA LEU A 320 18.94 1.87 20.37
C LEU A 320 19.41 1.28 19.05
N LEU A 321 20.14 0.18 19.12
CA LEU A 321 20.40 -0.67 17.96
C LEU A 321 19.48 -1.90 18.04
N GLN A 322 18.70 -2.12 16.99
CA GLN A 322 17.79 -3.26 16.85
C GLN A 322 18.39 -4.25 15.88
N ALA A 323 18.51 -5.51 16.26
CA ALA A 323 18.95 -6.56 15.35
C ALA A 323 17.91 -6.77 14.23
N ARG A 324 18.39 -6.99 12.99
CA ARG A 324 17.49 -7.21 11.84
C ARG A 324 16.92 -8.63 11.80
N GLU A 325 17.70 -9.61 12.26
CA GLU A 325 17.27 -11.01 12.31
C GLU A 325 16.28 -11.27 13.45
N ASP A 326 16.49 -10.59 14.58
CA ASP A 326 15.60 -10.64 15.73
C ASP A 326 15.21 -9.22 16.18
N PRO A 327 14.08 -8.69 15.74
CA PRO A 327 13.60 -7.35 16.10
C PRO A 327 13.32 -7.16 17.61
N SER A 328 13.22 -8.24 18.40
CA SER A 328 13.07 -8.16 19.85
C SER A 328 14.36 -7.80 20.55
N LEU A 329 15.50 -8.08 19.91
CA LEU A 329 16.81 -7.76 20.45
C LEU A 329 17.14 -6.28 20.25
N LEU A 330 17.07 -5.54 21.34
CA LEU A 330 17.36 -4.11 21.42
C LEU A 330 18.54 -3.86 22.35
N VAL A 331 19.54 -3.13 21.88
CA VAL A 331 20.71 -2.73 22.66
C VAL A 331 20.75 -1.21 22.73
N SER A 332 20.77 -0.64 23.95
CA SER A 332 20.84 0.81 24.13
C SER A 332 22.19 1.37 23.68
N ALA A 333 22.20 2.60 23.14
CA ALA A 333 23.46 3.28 22.80
C ALA A 333 24.40 3.38 24.02
N ALA A 334 23.86 3.60 25.21
CA ALA A 334 24.64 3.60 26.45
C ALA A 334 25.44 2.29 26.66
N ALA A 335 24.80 1.14 26.37
CA ALA A 335 25.45 -0.17 26.47
C ALA A 335 26.49 -0.38 25.36
N VAL A 336 26.30 0.22 24.18
CA VAL A 336 27.29 0.20 23.08
C VAL A 336 28.54 1.01 23.46
N TRP A 337 28.36 2.14 24.15
CA TRP A 337 29.49 2.99 24.62
C TRP A 337 30.23 2.36 25.81
N LYS A 338 29.49 1.86 26.78
CA LYS A 338 30.03 1.25 28.01
C LYS A 338 29.42 -0.14 28.24
N PRO A 339 30.02 -1.21 27.69
CA PRO A 339 29.51 -2.56 27.88
C PRO A 339 29.50 -2.95 29.37
N GLN A 340 28.33 -3.26 29.90
CA GLN A 340 28.17 -3.76 31.26
C GLN A 340 28.20 -5.29 31.30
N ARG A 341 28.50 -5.89 32.46
CA ARG A 341 28.39 -7.36 32.67
C ARG A 341 26.93 -7.76 32.45
N GLY A 342 26.67 -8.64 31.47
CA GLY A 342 25.32 -9.08 31.07
C GLY A 342 24.83 -8.58 29.71
N THR A 343 25.37 -7.48 29.18
CA THR A 343 25.02 -6.99 27.81
C THR A 343 25.84 -7.65 26.69
N GLY A 344 26.74 -8.59 27.06
CA GLY A 344 27.73 -9.17 26.14
C GLY A 344 27.14 -10.01 24.98
N GLU A 345 26.00 -10.68 25.17
CA GLU A 345 25.39 -11.51 24.14
C GLU A 345 24.76 -10.61 23.05
N GLY A 346 24.02 -9.58 23.42
CA GLY A 346 23.45 -8.63 22.46
C GLY A 346 24.53 -7.90 21.65
N LEU A 347 25.61 -7.48 22.28
CA LEU A 347 26.75 -6.83 21.61
C LEU A 347 27.53 -7.79 20.69
N LYS A 348 27.65 -9.06 21.02
CA LYS A 348 28.26 -10.07 20.13
C LYS A 348 27.45 -10.24 18.85
N THR A 349 26.14 -10.24 18.94
CA THR A 349 25.22 -10.31 17.79
C THR A 349 25.34 -9.10 16.87
N LEU A 350 25.58 -7.89 17.43
CA LEU A 350 25.75 -6.66 16.66
C LEU A 350 27.14 -6.54 16.00
N GLY A 351 28.12 -7.32 16.45
CA GLY A 351 29.47 -7.37 15.89
C GLY A 351 30.41 -6.25 16.40
N PRO A 352 31.72 -6.37 16.08
CA PRO A 352 32.77 -5.53 16.66
C PRO A 352 32.72 -4.04 16.24
N LYS A 353 32.00 -3.71 15.16
CA LYS A 353 31.89 -2.35 14.62
C LYS A 353 30.61 -1.64 15.03
N ALA A 354 29.91 -2.09 16.07
CA ALA A 354 28.64 -1.52 16.50
C ALA A 354 28.75 -0.01 16.85
N ARG A 355 29.86 0.43 17.45
CA ARG A 355 30.11 1.85 17.77
C ARG A 355 30.26 2.71 16.52
N GLU A 356 31.08 2.26 15.56
CA GLU A 356 31.25 2.95 14.27
C GLU A 356 29.92 3.04 13.52
N GLY A 357 29.17 1.94 13.51
CA GLY A 357 27.86 1.88 12.88
C GLY A 357 26.81 2.77 13.55
N LEU A 358 26.84 2.86 14.89
CA LEU A 358 25.98 3.78 15.64
C LEU A 358 26.26 5.23 15.25
N LEU A 359 27.53 5.65 15.27
CA LEU A 359 27.91 7.03 14.87
C LEU A 359 27.58 7.34 13.41
N ALA A 360 27.86 6.41 12.51
CA ALA A 360 27.56 6.59 11.10
C ALA A 360 26.04 6.70 10.86
N SER A 361 25.24 5.88 11.56
CA SER A 361 23.77 5.95 11.48
C SER A 361 23.22 7.24 12.07
N LEU A 362 23.77 7.70 13.20
CA LEU A 362 23.39 8.98 13.82
C LEU A 362 23.77 10.15 12.92
N GLY A 363 24.96 10.13 12.31
CA GLY A 363 25.39 11.17 11.35
C GLY A 363 24.46 11.25 10.13
N GLN A 364 23.93 10.12 9.66
CA GLN A 364 22.94 10.10 8.58
C GLN A 364 21.56 10.63 9.05
N ALA A 365 21.11 10.23 10.24
CA ALA A 365 19.86 10.68 10.81
C ALA A 365 19.89 12.18 11.17
N ALA A 366 21.05 12.74 11.49
CA ALA A 366 21.25 14.16 11.80
C ALA A 366 20.86 15.08 10.63
N SER A 367 21.00 14.62 9.37
CA SER A 367 20.55 15.37 8.21
C SER A 367 19.02 15.47 8.10
N LEU A 368 18.28 14.61 8.81
CA LEU A 368 16.81 14.57 8.83
C LEU A 368 16.23 15.28 10.05
N CYS A 369 16.99 15.35 11.15
CA CYS A 369 16.50 15.77 12.46
C CYS A 369 17.56 16.64 13.16
N PRO A 370 17.39 17.98 13.24
CA PRO A 370 18.38 18.88 13.84
C PRO A 370 18.72 18.59 15.31
N ALA A 371 17.79 18.02 16.07
CA ALA A 371 18.02 17.62 17.45
C ALA A 371 19.07 16.51 17.57
N ILE A 372 19.12 15.60 16.59
CA ILE A 372 20.15 14.55 16.52
C ILE A 372 21.51 15.16 16.26
N GLU A 373 21.61 16.14 15.35
CA GLU A 373 22.86 16.87 15.07
C GLU A 373 23.41 17.51 16.35
N THR A 374 22.54 18.13 17.14
CA THR A 374 22.93 18.74 18.41
C THR A 374 23.46 17.69 19.40
N SER A 375 22.86 16.52 19.49
CA SER A 375 23.28 15.44 20.38
C SER A 375 24.65 14.84 20.00
N LEU A 376 25.06 14.94 18.73
CA LEU A 376 26.36 14.48 18.25
C LEU A 376 27.54 15.34 18.76
N LYS A 377 27.29 16.47 19.41
CA LYS A 377 28.33 17.25 20.09
C LYS A 377 28.81 16.59 21.38
N GLU A 378 28.03 15.64 21.90
CA GLU A 378 28.42 14.81 23.05
C GLU A 378 29.40 13.71 22.65
N ALA A 379 30.36 13.39 23.52
CA ALA A 379 31.33 12.34 23.26
C ALA A 379 30.72 10.93 23.17
N THR A 380 29.60 10.71 23.84
CA THR A 380 28.86 9.43 23.89
C THR A 380 27.36 9.71 23.75
N PRO A 381 26.85 10.01 22.53
CA PRO A 381 25.45 10.32 22.34
C PRO A 381 24.55 9.11 22.64
N VAL A 382 23.61 9.27 23.56
CA VAL A 382 22.67 8.22 23.99
C VAL A 382 21.22 8.58 23.71
N GLY A 383 20.95 9.84 23.38
CA GLY A 383 19.63 10.37 23.15
C GLY A 383 19.62 11.90 23.27
N TYR A 384 18.42 12.49 23.28
CA TYR A 384 18.22 13.93 23.50
C TYR A 384 16.88 14.21 24.17
N GLY A 385 16.81 15.35 24.87
CA GLY A 385 15.57 15.82 25.48
C GLY A 385 14.73 16.65 24.53
N LEU A 386 13.43 16.63 24.70
CA LEU A 386 12.45 17.44 23.98
C LEU A 386 11.47 18.07 24.97
N ASP A 387 11.09 19.29 24.69
CA ASP A 387 9.90 19.87 25.27
C ASP A 387 8.62 19.32 24.58
N THR A 388 7.47 19.73 25.03
CA THR A 388 6.20 19.26 24.49
C THR A 388 6.01 19.63 23.02
N GLU A 389 6.49 20.78 22.58
CA GLU A 389 6.42 21.21 21.18
C GLU A 389 7.37 20.37 20.31
N GLY A 390 8.58 20.09 20.80
CA GLY A 390 9.53 19.19 20.17
C GLY A 390 9.00 17.76 20.07
N ALA A 391 8.35 17.25 21.12
CA ALA A 391 7.71 15.93 21.08
C ALA A 391 6.56 15.87 20.06
N PHE A 392 5.76 16.94 19.98
CA PHE A 392 4.70 17.04 18.97
C PHE A 392 5.27 17.01 17.54
N ARG A 393 6.32 17.79 17.26
CA ARG A 393 7.00 17.80 15.97
C ARG A 393 7.65 16.45 15.67
N PHE A 394 8.29 15.82 16.66
CA PHE A 394 8.84 14.49 16.52
C PHE A 394 7.77 13.47 16.10
N LEU A 395 6.62 13.43 16.78
CA LEU A 395 5.52 12.52 16.51
C LEU A 395 4.86 12.74 15.15
N GLY A 396 4.73 14.01 14.73
CA GLY A 396 4.02 14.39 13.51
C GLY A 396 4.88 14.35 12.25
N GLU A 397 6.14 14.74 12.33
CA GLU A 397 7.01 15.01 11.19
C GLU A 397 8.26 14.14 11.18
N GLU A 398 9.02 14.12 12.30
CA GLU A 398 10.35 13.50 12.34
C GLU A 398 10.27 11.97 12.38
N ALA A 399 9.36 11.39 13.18
CA ALA A 399 9.21 9.94 13.30
C ALA A 399 8.81 9.29 11.96
N PRO A 400 7.80 9.77 11.20
CA PRO A 400 7.51 9.25 9.86
C PRO A 400 8.69 9.40 8.89
N LEU A 401 9.42 10.51 8.95
CA LEU A 401 10.58 10.76 8.10
C LEU A 401 11.72 9.78 8.39
N LEU A 402 12.00 9.52 9.67
CA LEU A 402 12.99 8.54 10.10
C LEU A 402 12.61 7.12 9.66
N GLU A 403 11.34 6.72 9.82
CA GLU A 403 10.86 5.41 9.36
C GLU A 403 10.99 5.23 7.84
N GLN A 404 10.62 6.24 7.05
CA GLN A 404 10.76 6.23 5.60
C GLN A 404 12.23 6.05 5.17
N ASN A 405 13.17 6.59 5.95
CA ASN A 405 14.61 6.43 5.69
C ASN A 405 15.23 5.16 6.29
N GLY A 406 14.40 4.22 6.79
CA GLY A 406 14.84 2.90 7.23
C GLY A 406 15.29 2.80 8.68
N PHE A 407 15.18 3.88 9.45
CA PHE A 407 15.39 3.85 10.89
C PHE A 407 14.19 3.22 11.60
N GLY A 408 14.42 2.63 12.77
CA GLY A 408 13.33 2.19 13.62
C GLY A 408 12.79 3.34 14.45
N VAL A 409 11.48 3.40 14.66
CA VAL A 409 10.86 4.32 15.61
C VAL A 409 9.99 3.52 16.55
N MET A 410 10.11 3.81 17.84
CA MET A 410 9.32 3.21 18.90
C MET A 410 8.61 4.33 19.64
N LEU A 411 7.29 4.34 19.49
CA LEU A 411 6.43 5.31 20.18
C LEU A 411 5.88 4.70 21.45
N PRO A 412 5.53 5.53 22.48
CA PRO A 412 4.85 5.07 23.68
C PRO A 412 3.57 4.30 23.36
N ALA A 413 3.15 3.39 24.23
CA ALA A 413 1.96 2.58 24.03
C ALA A 413 0.67 3.43 23.85
N SER A 414 0.60 4.59 24.50
CA SER A 414 -0.44 5.59 24.34
C SER A 414 -0.58 6.10 22.90
N TRP A 415 0.49 6.04 22.10
CA TRP A 415 0.58 6.51 20.70
C TRP A 415 0.61 5.39 19.67
N ALA A 416 0.88 4.15 20.07
CA ALA A 416 0.98 3.00 19.18
C ALA A 416 -0.39 2.48 18.69
N GLY A 417 -1.50 2.89 19.31
CA GLY A 417 -2.87 2.46 18.95
C GLY A 417 -3.47 3.26 17.79
N ARG A 418 -4.26 2.58 16.95
CA ARG A 418 -5.02 3.23 15.84
C ARG A 418 -6.06 4.28 16.27
N ARG A 419 -6.38 4.36 17.55
CA ARG A 419 -7.33 5.34 18.12
C ARG A 419 -6.57 6.38 18.94
N ARG A 420 -6.04 7.39 18.26
CA ARG A 420 -5.67 8.63 18.94
C ARG A 420 -6.95 9.23 19.54
N ALA A 421 -6.93 9.56 20.83
CA ALA A 421 -8.02 10.32 21.41
C ALA A 421 -8.07 11.69 20.72
N LYS A 422 -9.06 11.90 19.87
CA LYS A 422 -9.33 13.15 19.18
C LYS A 422 -10.47 13.88 19.87
N LEU A 423 -10.47 15.19 19.77
CA LEU A 423 -11.61 16.00 20.17
C LEU A 423 -12.72 15.78 19.14
N ALA A 424 -13.89 15.37 19.61
CA ALA A 424 -15.03 15.09 18.77
C ALA A 424 -16.33 15.60 19.43
N ALA A 425 -17.37 15.71 18.63
CA ALA A 425 -18.70 16.03 19.10
C ALA A 425 -19.58 14.78 19.17
N ARG A 426 -20.41 14.66 20.21
CA ARG A 426 -21.43 13.64 20.30
C ARG A 426 -22.79 14.34 20.37
N ALA A 427 -23.70 13.94 19.48
CA ALA A 427 -25.05 14.50 19.48
C ALA A 427 -25.95 13.76 20.49
N GLN A 428 -26.68 14.51 21.30
CA GLN A 428 -27.76 14.02 22.17
C GLN A 428 -29.08 14.55 21.62
N ALA A 429 -29.81 13.73 20.86
CA ALA A 429 -31.08 14.12 20.27
C ALA A 429 -32.24 13.77 21.23
N LYS A 430 -32.99 14.77 21.67
CA LYS A 430 -34.17 14.59 22.52
C LYS A 430 -35.46 14.70 21.71
N THR A 431 -36.27 13.64 21.72
CA THR A 431 -37.61 13.65 21.13
C THR A 431 -38.60 14.18 22.14
N ARG A 432 -39.19 15.37 21.89
CA ARG A 432 -40.18 16.00 22.80
C ARG A 432 -41.59 15.40 22.73
N PHE A 433 -41.88 14.41 21.86
CA PHE A 433 -43.25 13.95 21.66
C PHE A 433 -43.39 12.44 21.54
N GLU A 434 -44.26 11.88 22.36
CA GLU A 434 -44.87 10.54 22.21
C GLU A 434 -45.95 10.60 21.13
N SER A 435 -45.65 10.34 19.87
CA SER A 435 -46.67 10.19 18.82
C SER A 435 -46.48 8.88 18.07
N LYS A 436 -47.49 8.03 18.12
CA LYS A 436 -47.62 6.75 17.41
C LYS A 436 -47.84 6.89 15.88
N ALA A 437 -47.94 8.11 15.34
CA ALA A 437 -48.11 8.37 13.93
C ALA A 437 -46.73 8.45 13.26
N GLY A 438 -46.49 7.65 12.21
CA GLY A 438 -45.27 7.44 11.46
C GLY A 438 -44.23 8.56 11.48
N MET A 439 -43.09 8.27 12.08
CA MET A 439 -41.97 9.21 12.18
C MET A 439 -41.25 9.31 10.86
N THR A 440 -41.31 10.46 10.23
CA THR A 440 -40.50 10.73 9.03
C THR A 440 -39.13 11.29 9.44
N LEU A 441 -38.07 10.88 8.76
CA LEU A 441 -36.72 11.37 8.97
C LEU A 441 -36.53 12.89 8.69
N ASP A 442 -37.54 13.52 8.13
CA ASP A 442 -37.55 14.97 7.85
C ASP A 442 -38.01 15.81 9.04
N ARG A 443 -38.33 15.19 10.19
CA ARG A 443 -38.74 15.89 11.41
C ARG A 443 -37.54 16.56 12.09
N VAL A 444 -37.74 17.78 12.52
CA VAL A 444 -36.74 18.56 13.25
C VAL A 444 -36.66 18.12 14.69
N LEU A 445 -35.47 17.87 15.19
CA LEU A 445 -35.16 17.43 16.54
C LEU A 445 -34.24 18.45 17.21
N ASP A 446 -34.45 18.67 18.52
CA ASP A 446 -33.53 19.47 19.33
C ASP A 446 -32.29 18.62 19.68
N VAL A 447 -31.12 19.14 19.36
CA VAL A 447 -29.84 18.46 19.60
C VAL A 447 -29.01 19.24 20.62
N GLU A 448 -28.58 18.54 21.66
CA GLU A 448 -27.57 19.01 22.59
C GLU A 448 -26.23 18.39 22.23
N TRP A 449 -25.18 19.20 22.20
CA TRP A 449 -23.85 18.73 21.86
C TRP A 449 -23.00 18.48 23.09
N GLU A 450 -22.49 17.28 23.23
CA GLU A 450 -21.47 16.89 24.19
C GLU A 450 -20.12 16.86 23.49
N ILE A 451 -19.14 17.59 24.01
CA ILE A 451 -17.76 17.48 23.50
C ILE A 451 -17.09 16.32 24.20
N VAL A 452 -16.51 15.42 23.41
CA VAL A 452 -15.86 14.21 23.93
C VAL A 452 -14.40 14.18 23.49
N LEU A 453 -13.57 13.56 24.31
CA LEU A 453 -12.19 13.25 24.03
C LEU A 453 -12.04 11.72 24.06
N GLY A 454 -11.90 11.13 22.87
CA GLY A 454 -12.09 9.69 22.72
C GLY A 454 -13.51 9.27 23.08
N GLU A 455 -13.70 8.51 24.17
CA GLU A 455 -15.02 8.07 24.65
C GLU A 455 -15.57 8.91 25.83
N THR A 456 -14.75 9.79 26.37
CA THR A 456 -15.06 10.50 27.62
C THR A 456 -15.54 11.94 27.36
N GLY A 457 -16.69 12.32 27.93
CA GLY A 457 -17.23 13.67 27.85
C GLY A 457 -16.37 14.70 28.59
N LEU A 458 -16.20 15.87 27.98
CA LEU A 458 -15.55 17.04 28.58
C LEU A 458 -16.58 18.05 29.09
N THR A 459 -16.35 18.52 30.28
CA THR A 459 -17.18 19.62 30.84
C THR A 459 -16.79 20.97 30.19
N PRO A 460 -17.68 21.95 30.19
CA PRO A 460 -17.37 23.31 29.71
C PRO A 460 -16.15 23.95 30.38
N ARG A 461 -15.93 23.67 31.67
CA ARG A 461 -14.78 24.18 32.42
C ARG A 461 -13.47 23.52 31.93
N GLU A 462 -13.49 22.21 31.68
CA GLU A 462 -12.35 21.48 31.15
C GLU A 462 -11.98 21.97 29.75
N LEU A 463 -12.97 22.19 28.88
CA LEU A 463 -12.72 22.69 27.53
C LEU A 463 -12.12 24.09 27.52
N LEU A 464 -12.61 24.99 28.41
CA LEU A 464 -12.02 26.31 28.56
C LEU A 464 -10.59 26.27 29.11
N ALA A 465 -10.31 25.38 30.07
CA ALA A 465 -8.95 25.17 30.57
C ALA A 465 -8.00 24.68 29.46
N LEU A 466 -8.45 23.72 28.62
CA LEU A 466 -7.69 23.26 27.47
C LEU A 466 -7.39 24.39 26.47
N ALA A 467 -8.33 25.28 26.24
CA ALA A 467 -8.16 26.44 25.36
C ALA A 467 -7.10 27.44 25.87
N GLN A 468 -6.93 27.54 27.19
CA GLN A 468 -5.96 28.43 27.82
C GLN A 468 -4.51 27.88 27.75
N LEU A 469 -4.36 26.56 27.72
CA LEU A 469 -3.03 25.92 27.71
C LEU A 469 -2.19 26.19 26.46
N LYS A 470 -2.83 26.44 25.31
CA LYS A 470 -2.17 26.71 23.99
C LYS A 470 -1.07 25.70 23.60
N ALA A 471 -1.06 24.54 24.22
CA ALA A 471 -0.09 23.49 23.96
C ALA A 471 -0.65 22.47 22.95
N PRO A 472 0.12 22.02 21.96
CA PRO A 472 -0.33 21.05 20.95
C PRO A 472 -0.50 19.64 21.51
N LEU A 473 0.21 19.32 22.60
CA LEU A 473 0.09 18.07 23.35
C LEU A 473 -0.31 18.40 24.78
N VAL A 474 -1.38 17.80 25.25
CA VAL A 474 -1.90 17.99 26.62
C VAL A 474 -2.19 16.63 27.22
N ARG A 475 -1.88 16.47 28.49
CA ARG A 475 -2.28 15.27 29.23
C ARG A 475 -3.65 15.46 29.85
N VAL A 476 -4.62 14.64 29.45
CA VAL A 476 -5.98 14.66 29.97
C VAL A 476 -6.25 13.31 30.63
N ARG A 477 -6.56 13.32 31.93
CA ARG A 477 -6.87 12.10 32.70
C ARG A 477 -5.85 10.98 32.52
N GLY A 478 -4.56 11.34 32.52
CA GLY A 478 -3.45 10.40 32.37
C GLY A 478 -3.07 10.01 30.96
N GLN A 479 -3.80 10.45 29.93
CA GLN A 479 -3.49 10.17 28.53
C GLN A 479 -3.03 11.42 27.79
N TRP A 480 -2.00 11.29 26.97
CA TRP A 480 -1.54 12.36 26.10
C TRP A 480 -2.45 12.48 24.89
N VAL A 481 -2.87 13.70 24.60
CA VAL A 481 -3.78 14.02 23.52
C VAL A 481 -3.21 15.14 22.68
N GLN A 482 -3.30 14.96 21.38
CA GLN A 482 -2.99 16.01 20.41
C GLN A 482 -4.23 16.89 20.21
N LEU A 483 -4.11 18.19 20.42
CA LEU A 483 -5.18 19.16 20.24
C LEU A 483 -4.75 20.24 19.25
N SER A 484 -5.63 20.56 18.30
CA SER A 484 -5.43 21.72 17.44
C SER A 484 -6.22 22.92 17.98
N ALA A 485 -5.65 24.12 17.84
CA ALA A 485 -6.35 25.34 18.23
C ALA A 485 -7.69 25.50 17.49
N ALA A 486 -7.75 25.07 16.23
CA ALA A 486 -8.97 25.10 15.42
C ALA A 486 -10.06 24.16 15.98
N GLU A 487 -9.69 22.94 16.39
CA GLU A 487 -10.63 21.98 17.00
C GLU A 487 -11.17 22.49 18.32
N ILE A 488 -10.33 23.09 19.16
CA ILE A 488 -10.74 23.68 20.44
C ILE A 488 -11.72 24.84 20.21
N GLN A 489 -11.43 25.74 19.26
CA GLN A 489 -12.33 26.85 18.93
C GLN A 489 -13.66 26.35 18.36
N ALA A 490 -13.64 25.35 17.53
CA ALA A 490 -14.82 24.69 16.97
C ALA A 490 -15.68 24.05 18.09
N ALA A 491 -15.03 23.38 19.05
CA ALA A 491 -15.69 22.78 20.21
C ALA A 491 -16.36 23.82 21.12
N LEU A 492 -15.66 24.92 21.41
CA LEU A 492 -16.23 26.04 22.19
C LEU A 492 -17.42 26.67 21.47
N ALA A 493 -17.32 26.90 20.15
CA ALA A 493 -18.40 27.47 19.35
C ALA A 493 -19.61 26.52 19.26
N LEU A 494 -19.37 25.21 19.25
CA LEU A 494 -20.45 24.22 19.25
C LEU A 494 -21.14 24.12 20.61
N GLN A 495 -20.38 24.18 21.70
CA GLN A 495 -20.91 24.12 23.06
C GLN A 495 -21.75 25.36 23.45
N GLN A 496 -21.44 26.52 22.88
CA GLN A 496 -22.23 27.74 23.07
C GLN A 496 -23.57 27.73 22.31
N GLN A 497 -23.70 26.84 21.30
CA GLN A 497 -24.89 26.73 20.48
C GLN A 497 -25.93 25.84 21.19
N ARG A 498 -26.85 26.47 21.95
CA ARG A 498 -27.97 25.76 22.55
C ARG A 498 -29.11 25.60 21.54
N GLY A 499 -29.69 24.39 21.46
CA GLY A 499 -30.90 24.14 20.67
C GLY A 499 -30.68 24.16 19.16
N ALA A 500 -29.61 23.56 18.70
CA ALA A 500 -29.42 23.35 17.25
C ALA A 500 -30.51 22.39 16.73
N ALA A 501 -31.25 22.84 15.72
CA ALA A 501 -32.29 22.07 15.09
C ALA A 501 -31.72 21.24 13.96
N PHE A 502 -31.83 19.92 14.04
CA PHE A 502 -31.40 18.97 13.00
C PHE A 502 -32.56 18.08 12.61
N THR A 503 -32.63 17.72 11.35
CA THR A 503 -33.56 16.68 10.90
C THR A 503 -33.04 15.29 11.27
N GLY A 504 -33.90 14.30 11.42
CA GLY A 504 -33.51 12.92 11.66
C GLY A 504 -32.57 12.39 10.57
N ARG A 505 -32.72 12.87 9.33
CA ARG A 505 -31.85 12.51 8.16
C ARG A 505 -30.44 13.09 8.32
N GLU A 506 -30.30 14.33 8.77
CA GLU A 506 -28.99 14.94 9.04
C GLU A 506 -28.28 14.23 10.20
N LEU A 507 -29.01 13.90 11.27
CA LEU A 507 -28.44 13.13 12.38
C LEU A 507 -27.99 11.72 11.95
N LEU A 508 -28.74 11.07 11.07
CA LEU A 508 -28.36 9.79 10.52
C LEU A 508 -27.07 9.89 9.67
N ARG A 509 -26.94 10.92 8.84
CA ARG A 509 -25.72 11.18 8.07
C ARG A 509 -24.51 11.40 8.97
N LEU A 510 -24.68 12.16 10.04
CA LEU A 510 -23.64 12.39 11.05
C LEU A 510 -23.25 11.09 11.76
N ALA A 511 -24.24 10.26 12.14
CA ALA A 511 -23.99 8.97 12.78
C ALA A 511 -23.21 7.98 11.88
N LEU A 512 -23.40 8.07 10.57
CA LEU A 512 -22.69 7.26 9.56
C LEU A 512 -21.33 7.85 9.17
N GLY A 513 -20.89 8.95 9.80
CA GLY A 513 -19.59 9.56 9.54
C GLY A 513 -19.47 10.30 8.20
N ALA A 514 -20.62 10.66 7.59
CA ALA A 514 -20.63 11.30 6.28
C ALA A 514 -20.32 12.81 6.34
N ASP A 515 -20.46 13.45 7.49
CA ASP A 515 -20.32 14.89 7.67
C ASP A 515 -19.59 15.24 8.97
N THR A 516 -19.05 16.45 9.05
CA THR A 516 -18.50 17.07 10.26
C THR A 516 -19.39 18.23 10.72
N VAL A 517 -19.38 18.53 12.00
CA VAL A 517 -20.12 19.70 12.54
C VAL A 517 -19.11 20.77 12.93
N LYS A 518 -19.14 21.90 12.24
CA LYS A 518 -18.19 23.02 12.44
C LYS A 518 -16.72 22.60 12.39
N GLY A 519 -16.38 21.57 11.61
CA GLY A 519 -15.01 21.08 11.50
C GLY A 519 -14.60 20.04 12.55
N LEU A 520 -15.52 19.65 13.46
CA LEU A 520 -15.33 18.53 14.39
C LEU A 520 -15.92 17.24 13.83
N GLU A 521 -15.19 16.14 14.00
CA GLU A 521 -15.71 14.81 13.74
C GLU A 521 -16.85 14.49 14.72
N VAL A 522 -17.90 13.81 14.26
CA VAL A 522 -18.99 13.35 15.13
C VAL A 522 -18.69 11.90 15.53
N SER A 523 -18.40 11.69 16.83
CA SER A 523 -18.07 10.37 17.39
C SER A 523 -19.28 9.45 17.56
N GLY A 524 -20.49 10.02 17.54
CA GLY A 524 -21.72 9.27 17.68
C GLY A 524 -22.93 10.16 17.82
N VAL A 525 -24.10 9.58 17.60
CA VAL A 525 -25.40 10.22 17.83
C VAL A 525 -26.19 9.32 18.78
N ASN A 526 -26.49 9.85 19.95
CA ASN A 526 -27.40 9.24 20.90
C ASN A 526 -28.79 9.86 20.70
N ALA A 527 -29.78 9.03 20.52
CA ALA A 527 -31.16 9.47 20.39
C ALA A 527 -32.09 8.54 21.18
N ASP A 528 -33.10 9.11 21.78
CA ASP A 528 -34.15 8.33 22.42
C ASP A 528 -35.26 7.99 21.42
N GLY A 529 -36.07 6.97 21.76
CA GLY A 529 -37.21 6.58 20.96
C GLY A 529 -36.86 5.99 19.57
N PRO A 530 -37.71 6.21 18.57
CA PRO A 530 -37.58 5.53 17.26
C PRO A 530 -36.28 5.80 16.52
N LEU A 531 -35.71 7.00 16.60
CA LEU A 531 -34.42 7.30 15.99
C LEU A 531 -33.28 6.50 16.65
N GLY A 532 -33.35 6.33 17.98
CA GLY A 532 -32.41 5.48 18.71
C GLY A 532 -32.51 4.01 18.28
N GLU A 533 -33.73 3.50 18.10
CA GLU A 533 -33.95 2.13 17.57
C GLU A 533 -33.37 1.95 16.16
N LEU A 534 -33.55 2.95 15.28
CA LEU A 534 -32.96 2.94 13.94
C LEU A 534 -31.42 2.90 13.99
N LEU A 535 -30.81 3.78 14.79
CA LEU A 535 -29.35 3.85 14.91
C LEU A 535 -28.77 2.57 15.51
N ALA A 536 -29.43 2.00 16.54
CA ALA A 536 -29.04 0.75 17.15
C ALA A 536 -29.16 -0.43 16.14
N GLY A 537 -30.23 -0.47 15.35
CA GLY A 537 -30.42 -1.46 14.31
C GLY A 537 -29.37 -1.39 13.20
N LEU A 538 -28.98 -0.17 12.80
CA LEU A 538 -27.91 0.02 11.80
C LEU A 538 -26.53 -0.37 12.35
N ALA A 539 -26.24 -0.08 13.61
CA ALA A 539 -24.97 -0.44 14.24
C ALA A 539 -24.84 -1.96 14.49
N GLN A 540 -25.95 -2.66 14.65
CA GLN A 540 -26.03 -4.10 15.01
C GLN A 540 -26.63 -4.94 13.87
N GLY A 541 -26.30 -4.66 12.63
CA GLY A 541 -26.93 -5.26 11.43
C GLY A 541 -27.16 -6.77 11.47
N ASP A 542 -26.36 -7.52 12.22
CA ASP A 542 -26.51 -8.99 12.41
C ASP A 542 -27.65 -9.36 13.41
N ARG A 543 -28.24 -8.40 14.11
CA ARG A 543 -29.26 -8.62 15.15
C ARG A 543 -30.68 -8.16 14.76
N ILE A 544 -30.89 -7.84 13.49
CA ILE A 544 -32.26 -7.57 13.01
C ILE A 544 -33.06 -8.86 13.16
N ALA A 545 -34.13 -8.80 13.94
CA ALA A 545 -34.97 -9.97 14.19
C ALA A 545 -35.47 -10.57 12.87
N PRO A 546 -35.35 -11.88 12.67
CA PRO A 546 -35.84 -12.51 11.47
C PRO A 546 -37.35 -12.33 11.37
N LEU A 547 -37.83 -11.93 10.20
CA LEU A 547 -39.25 -11.77 9.93
C LEU A 547 -39.79 -13.02 9.26
N PRO A 548 -40.98 -13.48 9.64
CA PRO A 548 -41.63 -14.57 8.92
C PRO A 548 -41.92 -14.16 7.46
N PRO A 549 -41.75 -15.03 6.48
CA PRO A 549 -42.13 -14.75 5.11
C PRO A 549 -43.61 -14.34 5.01
N PRO A 550 -43.99 -13.43 4.10
CA PRO A 550 -45.36 -13.03 3.93
C PRO A 550 -46.22 -14.21 3.49
N PRO A 551 -47.44 -14.39 4.03
CA PRO A 551 -48.31 -15.55 3.73
C PRO A 551 -48.59 -15.77 2.25
N GLY A 552 -48.66 -14.73 1.46
CA GLY A 552 -48.90 -14.81 0.03
C GLY A 552 -47.65 -15.14 -0.81
N LEU A 553 -46.49 -15.35 -0.20
CA LEU A 553 -45.27 -15.74 -0.91
C LEU A 553 -45.26 -17.28 -1.08
N THR A 554 -45.29 -17.73 -2.32
CA THR A 554 -45.24 -19.17 -2.65
C THR A 554 -43.83 -19.77 -2.58
N ALA A 555 -42.78 -18.92 -2.61
CA ALA A 555 -41.39 -19.35 -2.53
C ALA A 555 -40.92 -19.53 -1.08
N THR A 556 -40.09 -20.55 -0.85
CA THR A 556 -39.43 -20.74 0.46
C THR A 556 -38.11 -19.98 0.50
N LEU A 557 -37.98 -19.06 1.44
CA LEU A 557 -36.73 -18.29 1.62
C LEU A 557 -35.69 -19.14 2.38
N ARG A 558 -34.46 -19.10 1.91
CA ARG A 558 -33.32 -19.66 2.62
C ARG A 558 -32.92 -18.75 3.81
N PRO A 559 -32.22 -19.23 4.85
CA PRO A 559 -31.91 -18.45 6.04
C PRO A 559 -31.24 -17.08 5.76
N TYR A 560 -30.32 -17.01 4.79
CA TYR A 560 -29.70 -15.76 4.39
C TYR A 560 -30.68 -14.83 3.64
N GLN A 561 -31.60 -15.39 2.83
CA GLN A 561 -32.61 -14.59 2.14
C GLN A 561 -33.66 -14.05 3.14
N THR A 562 -33.99 -14.80 4.19
CA THR A 562 -34.84 -14.30 5.29
C THR A 562 -34.18 -13.10 5.99
N ARG A 563 -32.85 -13.15 6.22
CA ARG A 563 -32.13 -12.01 6.78
C ARG A 563 -32.14 -10.81 5.85
N GLY A 564 -31.84 -11.00 4.55
CA GLY A 564 -31.88 -9.93 3.56
C GLY A 564 -33.27 -9.32 3.40
N TYR A 565 -34.32 -10.13 3.42
CA TYR A 565 -35.70 -9.66 3.43
C TYR A 565 -36.02 -8.84 4.68
N ALA A 566 -35.63 -9.29 5.89
CA ALA A 566 -35.80 -8.53 7.13
C ALA A 566 -35.03 -7.20 7.11
N TRP A 567 -33.84 -7.18 6.52
CA TRP A 567 -33.05 -5.96 6.30
C TRP A 567 -33.76 -4.97 5.37
N LEU A 568 -34.29 -5.46 4.25
CA LEU A 568 -35.05 -4.64 3.30
C LEU A 568 -36.29 -4.01 3.97
N GLU A 569 -37.05 -4.79 4.72
CA GLU A 569 -38.25 -4.31 5.45
C GLU A 569 -37.87 -3.27 6.50
N PHE A 570 -36.81 -3.55 7.27
CA PHE A 570 -36.30 -2.60 8.27
C PHE A 570 -35.97 -1.24 7.65
N LEU A 571 -35.21 -1.20 6.56
CA LEU A 571 -34.85 0.06 5.90
C LEU A 571 -36.08 0.76 5.27
N THR A 572 -36.95 0.01 4.61
CA THR A 572 -38.16 0.55 3.97
C THR A 572 -39.10 1.17 4.99
N ARG A 573 -39.27 0.56 6.16
CA ARG A 573 -40.06 1.09 7.27
C ARG A 573 -39.61 2.50 7.70
N TRP A 574 -38.34 2.79 7.56
CA TRP A 574 -37.77 4.11 7.87
C TRP A 574 -37.70 5.05 6.66
N GLY A 575 -38.22 4.65 5.50
CA GLY A 575 -38.14 5.44 4.26
C GLY A 575 -36.73 5.54 3.70
N LEU A 576 -35.85 4.60 4.04
CA LEU A 576 -34.48 4.52 3.55
C LEU A 576 -34.40 3.63 2.30
N GLY A 577 -33.53 3.99 1.37
CA GLY A 577 -33.16 3.13 0.26
C GLY A 577 -32.29 1.96 0.74
N ALA A 578 -32.42 0.80 0.07
CA ALA A 578 -31.64 -0.39 0.38
C ALA A 578 -30.84 -0.87 -0.84
N CYS A 579 -29.70 -1.47 -0.59
CA CYS A 579 -28.88 -2.14 -1.58
C CYS A 579 -28.64 -3.61 -1.14
N LEU A 580 -29.07 -4.57 -1.97
CA LEU A 580 -28.71 -5.99 -1.82
C LEU A 580 -27.48 -6.27 -2.66
N ALA A 581 -26.34 -6.43 -2.01
CA ALA A 581 -25.03 -6.67 -2.64
C ALA A 581 -24.65 -8.16 -2.68
N ASP A 582 -25.61 -9.07 -2.57
CA ASP A 582 -25.38 -10.52 -2.71
C ASP A 582 -24.83 -10.88 -4.09
N ASP A 583 -24.06 -11.96 -4.19
CA ASP A 583 -23.55 -12.47 -5.46
C ASP A 583 -24.67 -12.84 -6.44
N MET A 584 -24.34 -12.96 -7.73
CA MET A 584 -25.28 -13.37 -8.76
C MET A 584 -25.81 -14.79 -8.47
N GLY A 585 -27.10 -14.99 -8.65
CA GLY A 585 -27.75 -16.30 -8.42
C GLY A 585 -28.24 -16.56 -6.99
N LEU A 586 -27.92 -15.71 -6.00
CA LEU A 586 -28.34 -15.88 -4.61
C LEU A 586 -29.80 -15.45 -4.32
N GLY A 587 -30.58 -15.14 -5.34
CA GLY A 587 -32.03 -14.90 -5.20
C GLY A 587 -32.39 -13.51 -4.65
N LYS A 588 -31.66 -12.45 -5.05
CA LYS A 588 -32.03 -11.06 -4.74
C LYS A 588 -33.46 -10.71 -5.15
N THR A 589 -33.86 -11.20 -6.31
CA THR A 589 -35.23 -11.00 -6.85
C THR A 589 -36.29 -11.54 -5.91
N VAL A 590 -36.12 -12.75 -5.38
CA VAL A 590 -37.13 -13.39 -4.48
C VAL A 590 -37.21 -12.63 -3.14
N GLN A 591 -36.10 -12.08 -2.66
CA GLN A 591 -36.08 -11.22 -1.44
C GLN A 591 -36.86 -9.92 -1.69
N THR A 592 -36.65 -9.30 -2.87
CA THR A 592 -37.41 -8.09 -3.27
C THR A 592 -38.89 -8.37 -3.44
N LEU A 593 -39.24 -9.48 -4.06
CA LEU A 593 -40.68 -9.91 -4.20
C LEU A 593 -41.31 -10.18 -2.84
N ALA A 594 -40.59 -10.78 -1.89
CA ALA A 594 -41.05 -10.95 -0.52
C ALA A 594 -41.37 -9.61 0.17
N LEU A 595 -40.52 -8.60 0.00
CA LEU A 595 -40.78 -7.26 0.50
C LEU A 595 -42.04 -6.64 -0.15
N LEU A 596 -42.15 -6.67 -1.47
CA LEU A 596 -43.32 -6.13 -2.18
C LEU A 596 -44.62 -6.81 -1.76
N GLN A 597 -44.62 -8.14 -1.61
CA GLN A 597 -45.76 -8.92 -1.12
C GLN A 597 -46.12 -8.50 0.33
N ARG A 598 -45.13 -8.30 1.19
CA ARG A 598 -45.33 -7.82 2.56
C ARG A 598 -45.99 -6.45 2.60
N LEU A 599 -45.52 -5.52 1.79
CA LEU A 599 -46.08 -4.16 1.71
C LEU A 599 -47.52 -4.19 1.22
N ARG A 600 -47.82 -5.05 0.23
CA ARG A 600 -49.18 -5.25 -0.28
C ARG A 600 -50.12 -5.82 0.80
N GLU A 601 -49.67 -6.80 1.56
CA GLU A 601 -50.44 -7.41 2.66
C GLU A 601 -50.65 -6.43 3.84
N ALA A 602 -49.71 -5.48 4.03
CA ALA A 602 -49.84 -4.42 5.00
C ALA A 602 -50.81 -3.29 4.56
N GLY A 603 -51.38 -3.37 3.36
CA GLY A 603 -52.34 -2.39 2.85
C GLY A 603 -51.73 -1.19 2.13
N GLU A 604 -50.43 -1.24 1.79
CA GLU A 604 -49.80 -0.23 0.97
C GLU A 604 -50.21 -0.41 -0.49
N ALA A 605 -51.16 0.42 -0.93
CA ALA A 605 -51.75 0.32 -2.29
C ALA A 605 -50.94 1.13 -3.35
N ARG A 606 -49.73 1.57 -3.07
CA ARG A 606 -48.92 2.32 -4.06
C ARG A 606 -48.33 1.38 -5.11
N PRO A 607 -48.35 1.77 -6.40
CA PRO A 607 -47.69 1.00 -7.43
C PRO A 607 -46.17 0.98 -7.24
N ALA A 608 -45.54 -0.17 -7.47
CA ALA A 608 -44.10 -0.33 -7.48
C ALA A 608 -43.58 -0.28 -8.93
N LEU A 609 -42.56 0.54 -9.18
CA LEU A 609 -41.85 0.56 -10.46
C LEU A 609 -40.62 -0.33 -10.37
N LEU A 610 -40.58 -1.39 -11.19
CA LEU A 610 -39.44 -2.28 -11.31
C LEU A 610 -38.67 -1.96 -12.61
N VAL A 611 -37.39 -1.62 -12.48
CA VAL A 611 -36.47 -1.43 -13.62
C VAL A 611 -35.54 -2.63 -13.67
N CYS A 612 -35.58 -3.41 -14.73
CA CYS A 612 -34.77 -4.61 -14.90
C CYS A 612 -34.27 -4.77 -16.34
N PRO A 613 -33.22 -5.57 -16.61
CA PRO A 613 -32.82 -5.93 -17.96
C PRO A 613 -33.97 -6.61 -18.73
N THR A 614 -34.02 -6.37 -20.04
CA THR A 614 -35.08 -6.93 -20.92
C THR A 614 -35.15 -8.46 -20.88
N SER A 615 -34.04 -9.15 -20.61
CA SER A 615 -33.97 -10.59 -20.45
C SER A 615 -34.77 -11.15 -19.24
N LEU A 616 -35.14 -10.29 -18.28
CA LEU A 616 -35.88 -10.67 -17.08
C LEU A 616 -37.38 -10.33 -17.17
N VAL A 617 -37.82 -9.62 -18.22
CA VAL A 617 -39.22 -9.19 -18.36
C VAL A 617 -40.17 -10.35 -18.68
N GLY A 618 -39.67 -11.49 -19.13
CA GLY A 618 -40.42 -12.65 -19.48
C GLY A 618 -40.45 -13.77 -18.42
N ASN A 619 -39.79 -13.57 -17.30
CA ASN A 619 -39.68 -14.57 -16.22
C ASN A 619 -40.68 -14.29 -15.10
#